data_d80a433effa40d5e1647f127075fd7d6
#
_entry.id   d80a433effa40d5e1647f127075fd7d6
#
_cell.length_a   1.000
_cell.length_b   1.000
_cell.length_c   1.000
_cell.angle_alpha   90.00
_cell.angle_beta   90.00
_cell.angle_gamma   90.00
#
_symmetry.space_group_name_H-M   'P 1'
#
loop_
_entity.id
_entity.type
_entity.pdbx_description
1 polymer ?
#
loop_
_entity_poly.entity_id
_entity_poly.type
_entity_poly.pdbx_seq_one_letter_code
_entity_poly.pdbx_strand_id
1 'polypeptide(L)'
;MEYFDEEVISAKHIKRRDEYGSIEEGLYIQNSLTLFHKELLFEEKLSVMMPNEFVIMLPELVDTKYISEKKPDVIYTNLDGSINFSFNLLVTSSGERNMSYAINMLKTMIKNMNPAYVFFEDKTIESVARNSISLIQFKSYGIDEAAYNIIYLVSIDKYIIQGAFNCKYNDMDEWKRAAFEMIKSIKLE
;
A
#
# COMPACT_ATOMS: atom_id res chain seq x y z
N MET A 1 37.61 9.25 13.88
CA MET A 1 36.56 9.82 14.78
C MET A 1 35.19 9.92 14.09
N GLU A 2 35.13 9.94 12.77
CA GLU A 2 33.84 10.00 12.00
C GLU A 2 32.96 8.75 12.13
N TYR A 3 33.54 7.55 12.23
CA TYR A 3 32.76 6.30 12.31
C TYR A 3 31.93 6.14 13.58
N PHE A 4 32.32 6.73 14.68
CA PHE A 4 31.60 6.61 15.96
C PHE A 4 30.28 7.37 15.95
N ASP A 5 30.19 8.48 15.25
CA ASP A 5 28.97 9.27 15.14
C ASP A 5 27.92 8.58 14.26
N GLU A 6 28.35 7.89 13.19
CA GLU A 6 27.47 7.10 12.34
C GLU A 6 26.90 5.87 13.07
N GLU A 7 27.70 5.18 13.87
CA GLU A 7 27.25 4.06 14.70
C GLU A 7 26.23 4.51 15.77
N VAL A 8 26.47 5.66 16.42
CA VAL A 8 25.53 6.22 17.40
C VAL A 8 24.22 6.67 16.75
N ILE A 9 24.28 7.26 15.57
CA ILE A 9 23.11 7.67 14.81
C ILE A 9 22.32 6.43 14.39
N SER A 10 22.98 5.42 13.85
CA SER A 10 22.38 4.15 13.47
C SER A 10 21.70 3.44 14.64
N ALA A 11 22.38 3.37 15.80
CA ALA A 11 21.81 2.78 17.01
C ALA A 11 20.58 3.55 17.53
N LYS A 12 20.58 4.89 17.44
CA LYS A 12 19.42 5.72 17.77
C LYS A 12 18.25 5.47 16.81
N HIS A 13 18.51 5.28 15.52
CA HIS A 13 17.47 4.98 14.55
C HIS A 13 16.86 3.59 14.79
N ILE A 14 17.68 2.58 15.09
CA ILE A 14 17.20 1.25 15.45
C ILE A 14 16.33 1.31 16.70
N LYS A 15 16.79 1.99 17.75
CA LYS A 15 16.02 2.14 19.00
C LYS A 15 14.66 2.82 18.78
N ARG A 16 14.62 3.87 17.95
CA ARG A 16 13.36 4.57 17.61
C ARG A 16 12.42 3.70 16.79
N ARG A 17 12.94 2.88 15.86
CA ARG A 17 12.13 1.89 15.12
C ARG A 17 11.49 0.85 16.04
N ASP A 18 12.19 0.47 17.13
CA ASP A 18 11.67 -0.48 18.12
C ASP A 18 10.65 0.18 19.06
N GLU A 19 10.83 1.45 19.37
CA GLU A 19 9.99 2.23 20.29
C GLU A 19 8.63 2.59 19.67
N TYR A 20 8.58 2.84 18.34
CA TYR A 20 7.37 3.13 17.57
C TYR A 20 7.03 1.95 16.66
N GLY A 21 6.45 0.91 17.26
CA GLY A 21 6.30 -0.40 16.65
C GLY A 21 4.95 -0.70 16.04
N SER A 22 3.93 0.16 16.20
CA SER A 22 2.57 -0.08 15.71
C SER A 22 2.04 1.10 14.89
N ILE A 23 1.06 0.83 14.01
CA ILE A 23 0.39 1.87 13.24
C ILE A 23 -0.44 2.81 14.11
N GLU A 24 -0.87 2.35 15.31
CA GLU A 24 -1.63 3.12 16.28
C GLU A 24 -0.75 4.13 17.02
N GLU A 25 0.51 3.79 17.29
CA GLU A 25 1.47 4.66 17.98
C GLU A 25 2.30 5.50 17.02
N GLY A 26 2.35 5.10 15.76
CA GLY A 26 3.17 5.67 14.70
C GLY A 26 4.29 4.74 14.27
N LEU A 27 4.78 4.94 13.06
CA LEU A 27 5.91 4.22 12.49
C LEU A 27 7.04 5.19 12.16
N TYR A 28 8.27 4.76 12.40
CA TYR A 28 9.44 5.54 12.03
C TYR A 28 9.84 5.21 10.59
N ILE A 29 9.56 6.15 9.68
CA ILE A 29 9.75 6.01 8.23
C ILE A 29 10.66 7.14 7.75
N GLN A 30 11.67 6.84 6.94
CA GLN A 30 12.61 7.83 6.39
C GLN A 30 13.15 8.81 7.45
N ASN A 31 13.56 8.27 8.62
CA ASN A 31 14.09 9.00 9.75
C ASN A 31 13.13 10.01 10.41
N SER A 32 11.84 9.94 10.15
CA SER A 32 10.80 10.73 10.81
C SER A 32 9.67 9.86 11.37
N LEU A 33 9.05 10.33 12.46
CA LEU A 33 7.88 9.67 13.02
C LEU A 33 6.66 10.02 12.16
N THR A 34 6.09 9.00 11.52
CA THR A 34 4.85 9.09 10.76
C THR A 34 3.70 8.65 11.65
N LEU A 35 2.78 9.56 11.94
CA LEU A 35 1.54 9.28 12.65
C LEU A 35 0.42 8.94 11.66
N PHE A 36 -0.52 8.12 12.13
CA PHE A 36 -1.65 7.66 11.32
C PHE A 36 -2.96 8.04 11.97
N HIS A 37 -3.97 8.25 11.15
CA HIS A 37 -5.34 8.43 11.61
C HIS A 37 -6.27 7.45 10.88
N LYS A 38 -7.44 7.23 11.45
CA LYS A 38 -8.50 6.45 10.81
C LYS A 38 -9.17 7.30 9.75
N GLU A 39 -9.08 6.88 8.50
CA GLU A 39 -9.73 7.50 7.36
C GLU A 39 -10.96 6.69 6.97
N LEU A 40 -12.07 7.38 6.66
CA LEU A 40 -13.33 6.77 6.25
C LEU A 40 -13.49 6.90 4.74
N LEU A 41 -13.79 5.79 4.08
CA LEU A 41 -13.89 5.69 2.63
C LEU A 41 -15.30 5.25 2.21
N PHE A 42 -15.71 5.63 0.99
CA PHE A 42 -16.93 5.17 0.34
C PHE A 42 -18.18 5.40 1.19
N GLU A 43 -18.43 6.66 1.55
CA GLU A 43 -19.57 7.06 2.40
C GLU A 43 -19.56 6.33 3.75
N GLU A 44 -18.38 6.30 4.39
CA GLU A 44 -18.15 5.70 5.70
C GLU A 44 -18.35 4.17 5.77
N LYS A 45 -18.43 3.48 4.61
CA LYS A 45 -18.56 2.01 4.59
C LYS A 45 -17.30 1.27 4.97
N LEU A 46 -16.15 1.88 4.72
CA LEU A 46 -14.83 1.31 5.01
C LEU A 46 -13.99 2.28 5.82
N SER A 47 -13.12 1.73 6.64
CA SER A 47 -12.05 2.51 7.23
C SER A 47 -10.68 1.89 6.98
N VAL A 48 -9.66 2.73 6.98
CA VAL A 48 -8.26 2.37 6.85
C VAL A 48 -7.40 3.34 7.66
N MET A 49 -6.30 2.86 8.22
CA MET A 49 -5.31 3.75 8.83
C MET A 49 -4.47 4.38 7.74
N MET A 50 -4.40 5.71 7.74
CA MET A 50 -3.73 6.52 6.72
C MET A 50 -2.71 7.46 7.38
N PRO A 51 -1.51 7.68 6.81
CA PRO A 51 -0.59 8.69 7.32
C PRO A 51 -1.25 10.07 7.36
N ASN A 52 -1.03 10.83 8.44
CA ASN A 52 -1.62 12.17 8.62
C ASN A 52 -1.30 13.16 7.50
N GLU A 53 -0.17 12.93 6.82
CA GLU A 53 0.32 13.81 5.75
C GLU A 53 -0.23 13.43 4.36
N PHE A 54 -0.95 12.30 4.25
CA PHE A 54 -1.52 11.91 2.97
C PHE A 54 -2.79 12.70 2.68
N VAL A 55 -2.95 13.04 1.41
CA VAL A 55 -4.10 13.78 0.89
C VAL A 55 -4.72 13.03 -0.28
N ILE A 56 -6.00 13.29 -0.54
CA ILE A 56 -6.65 12.78 -1.77
C ILE A 56 -5.98 13.43 -2.98
N MET A 57 -5.57 12.59 -3.93
CA MET A 57 -4.95 13.06 -5.17
C MET A 57 -5.94 13.89 -6.00
N LEU A 58 -5.51 15.06 -6.42
CA LEU A 58 -6.33 15.94 -7.25
C LEU A 58 -6.66 15.29 -8.60
N PRO A 59 -7.87 15.51 -9.16
CA PRO A 59 -8.30 14.90 -10.42
C PRO A 59 -7.34 15.15 -11.58
N GLU A 60 -6.75 16.33 -11.68
CA GLU A 60 -5.82 16.71 -12.73
C GLU A 60 -4.52 15.86 -12.67
N LEU A 61 -4.07 15.53 -11.45
CA LEU A 61 -2.90 14.65 -11.24
C LEU A 61 -3.27 13.18 -11.51
N VAL A 62 -4.49 12.76 -11.16
CA VAL A 62 -4.99 11.42 -11.51
C VAL A 62 -5.00 11.23 -13.01
N ASP A 63 -5.48 12.20 -13.77
CA ASP A 63 -5.56 12.15 -15.23
C ASP A 63 -4.18 12.05 -15.89
N THR A 64 -3.21 12.71 -15.32
CA THR A 64 -1.81 12.68 -15.80
C THR A 64 -1.11 11.38 -15.46
N LYS A 65 -1.31 10.87 -14.25
CA LYS A 65 -0.57 9.73 -13.70
C LYS A 65 -1.19 8.38 -14.07
N TYR A 66 -2.52 8.32 -14.20
CA TYR A 66 -3.28 7.12 -14.51
C TYR A 66 -3.92 7.24 -15.89
N ILE A 67 -3.16 6.85 -16.92
CA ILE A 67 -3.59 6.96 -18.34
C ILE A 67 -4.70 5.95 -18.68
N SER A 68 -4.91 4.93 -17.86
CA SER A 68 -5.92 3.89 -18.08
C SER A 68 -7.34 4.48 -17.99
N GLU A 69 -8.26 4.00 -18.83
CA GLU A 69 -9.69 4.32 -18.75
C GLU A 69 -10.32 3.93 -17.40
N LYS A 70 -9.78 2.88 -16.77
CA LYS A 70 -10.20 2.44 -15.43
C LYS A 70 -9.26 3.01 -14.37
N LYS A 71 -9.62 4.16 -13.85
CA LYS A 71 -8.91 4.81 -12.75
C LYS A 71 -9.40 4.25 -11.41
N PRO A 72 -8.56 4.28 -10.35
CA PRO A 72 -9.04 3.99 -9.00
C PRO A 72 -10.13 4.97 -8.55
N ASP A 73 -11.06 4.48 -7.74
CA ASP A 73 -12.15 5.31 -7.20
C ASP A 73 -11.63 6.39 -6.25
N VAL A 74 -10.62 6.05 -5.44
CA VAL A 74 -9.97 6.95 -4.49
C VAL A 74 -8.46 6.69 -4.49
N ILE A 75 -7.67 7.75 -4.49
CA ILE A 75 -6.21 7.68 -4.38
C ILE A 75 -5.74 8.67 -3.33
N TYR A 76 -5.03 8.16 -2.33
CA TYR A 76 -4.27 8.97 -1.37
C TYR A 76 -2.82 9.03 -1.79
N THR A 77 -2.20 10.18 -1.57
CA THR A 77 -0.80 10.41 -1.93
C THR A 77 -0.12 11.31 -0.91
N ASN A 78 1.19 11.18 -0.77
CA ASN A 78 2.00 12.18 -0.06
C ASN A 78 2.10 13.47 -0.89
N LEU A 79 2.62 14.55 -0.29
CA LEU A 79 2.61 15.88 -0.90
C LEU A 79 3.36 15.99 -2.23
N ASP A 80 4.40 15.18 -2.46
CA ASP A 80 5.17 15.18 -3.71
C ASP A 80 4.64 14.16 -4.75
N GLY A 81 3.61 13.40 -4.40
CA GLY A 81 3.00 12.41 -5.29
C GLY A 81 3.82 11.14 -5.51
N SER A 82 4.92 10.93 -4.78
CA SER A 82 5.81 9.77 -4.98
C SER A 82 5.29 8.48 -4.36
N ILE A 83 4.40 8.58 -3.37
CA ILE A 83 3.82 7.46 -2.65
C ILE A 83 2.31 7.51 -2.82
N ASN A 84 1.71 6.41 -3.26
CA ASN A 84 0.29 6.39 -3.54
C ASN A 84 -0.37 5.14 -2.96
N PHE A 85 -1.57 5.33 -2.43
CA PHE A 85 -2.41 4.26 -1.91
C PHE A 85 -3.80 4.40 -2.51
N SER A 86 -4.21 3.44 -3.35
CA SER A 86 -5.44 3.51 -4.13
C SER A 86 -6.43 2.44 -3.74
N PHE A 87 -7.72 2.73 -3.94
CA PHE A 87 -8.83 1.87 -3.58
C PHE A 87 -9.90 1.88 -4.67
N ASN A 88 -10.49 0.71 -4.89
CA ASN A 88 -11.71 0.49 -5.66
C ASN A 88 -12.66 -0.35 -4.81
N LEU A 89 -13.93 0.01 -4.77
CA LEU A 89 -14.96 -0.74 -4.09
C LEU A 89 -15.84 -1.46 -5.11
N LEU A 90 -15.75 -2.79 -5.13
CA LEU A 90 -16.55 -3.62 -6.00
C LEU A 90 -17.65 -4.32 -5.19
N VAL A 91 -18.90 -4.19 -5.62
CA VAL A 91 -20.02 -4.92 -5.04
C VAL A 91 -20.18 -6.26 -5.76
N THR A 92 -20.19 -7.36 -5.03
CA THR A 92 -20.37 -8.69 -5.61
C THR A 92 -21.71 -9.30 -5.18
N SER A 93 -22.39 -9.92 -6.12
CA SER A 93 -23.65 -10.63 -5.89
C SER A 93 -23.49 -12.10 -5.54
N SER A 94 -22.31 -12.65 -5.59
CA SER A 94 -22.03 -14.08 -5.35
C SER A 94 -21.04 -14.25 -4.20
N GLY A 95 -21.38 -15.17 -3.27
CA GLY A 95 -20.55 -15.56 -2.13
C GLY A 95 -19.13 -16.00 -2.54
N GLU A 96 -18.34 -16.32 -1.54
CA GLU A 96 -16.91 -16.69 -1.57
C GLU A 96 -16.27 -16.78 -2.97
N ARG A 97 -15.69 -15.69 -3.43
CA ARG A 97 -14.79 -15.74 -4.58
C ARG A 97 -13.43 -16.21 -4.12
N ASN A 98 -12.84 -17.08 -4.89
CA ASN A 98 -11.46 -17.49 -4.68
C ASN A 98 -10.51 -16.31 -4.96
N MET A 99 -10.24 -15.49 -3.92
CA MET A 99 -9.36 -14.30 -4.03
C MET A 99 -7.96 -14.69 -4.49
N SER A 100 -7.49 -15.89 -4.10
CA SER A 100 -6.20 -16.40 -4.57
C SER A 100 -6.18 -16.64 -6.07
N TYR A 101 -7.27 -17.12 -6.64
CA TYR A 101 -7.39 -17.24 -8.10
C TYR A 101 -7.41 -15.89 -8.79
N ALA A 102 -8.20 -14.93 -8.27
CA ALA A 102 -8.30 -13.60 -8.84
C ALA A 102 -6.95 -12.86 -8.82
N ILE A 103 -6.22 -12.93 -7.71
CA ILE A 103 -4.89 -12.27 -7.60
C ILE A 103 -3.86 -12.95 -8.52
N ASN A 104 -3.91 -14.26 -8.70
CA ASN A 104 -3.04 -14.98 -9.63
C ASN A 104 -3.33 -14.63 -11.10
N MET A 105 -4.60 -14.42 -11.46
CA MET A 105 -4.96 -13.90 -12.78
C MET A 105 -4.40 -12.48 -13.01
N LEU A 106 -4.54 -11.59 -12.03
CA LEU A 106 -3.97 -10.25 -12.09
C LEU A 106 -2.44 -10.30 -12.27
N LYS A 107 -1.77 -11.16 -11.51
CA LYS A 107 -0.32 -11.39 -11.66
C LYS A 107 0.06 -11.81 -13.07
N THR A 108 -0.68 -12.77 -13.61
CA THR A 108 -0.45 -13.27 -14.98
C THR A 108 -0.67 -12.17 -16.02
N MET A 109 -1.73 -11.39 -15.89
CA MET A 109 -2.00 -10.25 -16.77
C MET A 109 -0.87 -9.22 -16.74
N ILE A 110 -0.44 -8.81 -15.55
CA ILE A 110 0.65 -7.83 -15.36
C ILE A 110 1.95 -8.35 -15.96
N LYS A 111 2.27 -9.63 -15.74
CA LYS A 111 3.47 -10.27 -16.29
C LYS A 111 3.43 -10.34 -17.84
N ASN A 112 2.26 -10.56 -18.41
CA ASN A 112 2.09 -10.59 -19.87
C ASN A 112 2.17 -9.17 -20.47
N MET A 113 1.70 -8.15 -19.75
CA MET A 113 1.81 -6.74 -20.19
C MET A 113 3.27 -6.27 -20.20
N ASN A 114 4.05 -6.65 -19.21
CA ASN A 114 5.47 -6.31 -19.17
C ASN A 114 6.29 -7.43 -18.50
N PRO A 115 6.89 -8.32 -19.31
CA PRO A 115 7.71 -9.44 -18.80
C PRO A 115 8.96 -9.03 -18.02
N ALA A 116 9.40 -7.77 -18.14
CA ALA A 116 10.57 -7.26 -17.41
C ALA A 116 10.27 -6.99 -15.92
N TYR A 117 9.00 -6.95 -15.50
CA TYR A 117 8.66 -6.76 -14.10
C TYR A 117 9.14 -7.92 -13.24
N VAL A 118 9.75 -7.59 -12.10
CA VAL A 118 10.27 -8.59 -11.15
C VAL A 118 9.29 -8.77 -10.01
N PHE A 119 8.67 -9.95 -9.96
CA PHE A 119 7.74 -10.31 -8.88
C PHE A 119 8.51 -10.83 -7.68
N PHE A 120 8.09 -10.38 -6.50
CA PHE A 120 8.53 -10.91 -5.22
C PHE A 120 7.62 -12.07 -4.79
N GLU A 121 7.89 -12.63 -3.61
CA GLU A 121 7.08 -13.69 -3.04
C GLU A 121 5.64 -13.21 -2.81
N ASP A 122 4.67 -14.01 -3.26
CA ASP A 122 3.26 -13.75 -3.03
C ASP A 122 2.91 -14.01 -1.57
N LYS A 123 2.02 -13.22 -1.00
CA LYS A 123 1.58 -13.38 0.38
C LYS A 123 0.07 -13.36 0.47
N THR A 124 -0.43 -14.22 1.37
CA THR A 124 -1.76 -14.08 1.95
C THR A 124 -1.58 -13.65 3.40
N ILE A 125 -2.24 -12.59 3.79
CA ILE A 125 -2.19 -12.04 5.15
C ILE A 125 -3.61 -11.91 5.68
N GLU A 126 -3.76 -11.82 6.99
CA GLU A 126 -5.04 -11.53 7.63
C GLU A 126 -5.13 -10.04 7.98
N SER A 127 -6.31 -9.45 7.78
CA SER A 127 -6.62 -8.12 8.29
C SER A 127 -6.86 -8.14 9.79
N VAL A 128 -6.88 -6.98 10.42
CA VAL A 128 -7.28 -6.82 11.83
C VAL A 128 -8.69 -7.39 12.09
N ALA A 129 -9.58 -7.31 11.09
CA ALA A 129 -10.93 -7.90 11.13
C ALA A 129 -10.97 -9.40 10.76
N ARG A 130 -9.81 -10.08 10.70
CA ARG A 130 -9.64 -11.51 10.31
C ARG A 130 -10.10 -11.84 8.88
N ASN A 131 -10.21 -10.86 8.00
CA ASN A 131 -10.46 -11.11 6.59
C ASN A 131 -9.16 -11.51 5.88
N SER A 132 -9.26 -12.47 4.97
CA SER A 132 -8.13 -12.87 4.15
C SER A 132 -7.80 -11.80 3.11
N ILE A 133 -6.55 -11.39 3.05
CA ILE A 133 -6.03 -10.44 2.08
C ILE A 133 -5.06 -11.18 1.16
N SER A 134 -5.37 -11.22 -0.12
CA SER A 134 -4.47 -11.75 -1.14
C SER A 134 -3.71 -10.58 -1.78
N LEU A 135 -2.39 -10.69 -1.87
CA LEU A 135 -1.57 -9.63 -2.47
C LEU A 135 -0.40 -10.17 -3.28
N ILE A 136 0.00 -9.39 -4.26
CA ILE A 136 1.21 -9.56 -5.06
C ILE A 136 2.09 -8.34 -4.93
N GLN A 137 3.39 -8.56 -4.97
CA GLN A 137 4.40 -7.52 -4.90
C GLN A 137 5.31 -7.62 -6.11
N PHE A 138 5.65 -6.49 -6.71
CA PHE A 138 6.57 -6.49 -7.83
C PHE A 138 7.30 -5.15 -7.98
N LYS A 139 8.48 -5.23 -8.61
CA LYS A 139 9.22 -4.08 -9.11
C LYS A 139 8.81 -3.83 -10.55
N SER A 140 8.39 -2.61 -10.84
CA SER A 140 8.19 -2.12 -12.21
C SER A 140 9.28 -1.13 -12.60
N TYR A 141 9.45 -0.94 -13.90
CA TYR A 141 10.45 -0.03 -14.47
C TYR A 141 9.71 1.07 -15.23
N GLY A 142 9.87 2.31 -14.79
CA GLY A 142 9.46 3.51 -15.50
C GLY A 142 10.58 4.04 -16.39
N ILE A 143 10.37 5.21 -16.97
CA ILE A 143 11.38 5.89 -17.81
C ILE A 143 12.53 6.38 -16.94
N ASP A 144 12.24 7.03 -15.83
CA ASP A 144 13.24 7.69 -14.99
C ASP A 144 13.66 6.83 -13.78
N GLU A 145 12.74 6.07 -13.22
CA GLU A 145 12.99 5.30 -12.00
C GLU A 145 12.15 4.03 -11.93
N ALA A 146 12.60 3.09 -11.10
CA ALA A 146 11.83 1.90 -10.78
C ALA A 146 10.88 2.17 -9.63
N ALA A 147 9.72 1.49 -9.64
CA ALA A 147 8.74 1.56 -8.57
C ALA A 147 8.55 0.20 -7.88
N TYR A 148 8.31 0.23 -6.58
CA TYR A 148 7.79 -0.90 -5.81
C TYR A 148 6.28 -0.82 -5.78
N ASN A 149 5.63 -1.94 -6.05
CA ASN A 149 4.18 -2.02 -6.12
C ASN A 149 3.66 -3.18 -5.27
N ILE A 150 2.55 -2.95 -4.58
CA ILE A 150 1.71 -3.97 -3.96
C ILE A 150 0.32 -3.82 -4.58
N ILE A 151 -0.24 -4.90 -5.13
CA ILE A 151 -1.66 -4.97 -5.48
C ILE A 151 -2.30 -5.94 -4.52
N TYR A 152 -3.46 -5.56 -3.97
CA TYR A 152 -4.15 -6.35 -2.98
C TYR A 152 -5.64 -6.48 -3.29
N LEU A 153 -6.22 -7.59 -2.82
CA LEU A 153 -7.64 -7.89 -2.84
C LEU A 153 -8.07 -8.28 -1.42
N VAL A 154 -9.09 -7.62 -0.92
CA VAL A 154 -9.73 -7.94 0.36
C VAL A 154 -11.19 -8.27 0.11
N SER A 155 -11.65 -9.42 0.58
CA SER A 155 -13.06 -9.79 0.53
C SER A 155 -13.69 -9.59 1.90
N ILE A 156 -14.68 -8.71 2.00
CA ILE A 156 -15.39 -8.39 3.24
C ILE A 156 -16.88 -8.37 2.93
N ASP A 157 -17.64 -9.34 3.44
CA ASP A 157 -19.07 -9.53 3.15
C ASP A 157 -19.35 -9.55 1.62
N LYS A 158 -20.22 -8.65 1.17
CA LYS A 158 -20.55 -8.47 -0.25
C LYS A 158 -19.59 -7.57 -1.01
N TYR A 159 -18.55 -7.06 -0.37
CA TYR A 159 -17.59 -6.14 -0.97
C TYR A 159 -16.27 -6.82 -1.28
N ILE A 160 -15.68 -6.42 -2.39
CA ILE A 160 -14.28 -6.69 -2.71
C ILE A 160 -13.59 -5.33 -2.81
N ILE A 161 -12.61 -5.12 -1.94
CA ILE A 161 -11.72 -3.97 -2.03
C ILE A 161 -10.51 -4.41 -2.84
N GLN A 162 -10.34 -3.79 -4.00
CA GLN A 162 -9.14 -3.91 -4.81
C GLN A 162 -8.35 -2.64 -4.70
N GLY A 163 -7.07 -2.72 -4.43
CA GLY A 163 -6.25 -1.54 -4.36
C GLY A 163 -4.79 -1.79 -4.69
N ALA A 164 -4.04 -0.70 -4.68
CA ALA A 164 -2.62 -0.74 -4.89
C ALA A 164 -1.91 0.27 -3.98
N PHE A 165 -0.74 -0.12 -3.51
CA PHE A 165 0.26 0.77 -2.94
C PHE A 165 1.45 0.83 -3.89
N ASN A 166 2.01 2.03 -4.11
CA ASN A 166 3.26 2.17 -4.81
C ASN A 166 4.12 3.30 -4.24
N CYS A 167 5.42 3.09 -4.30
CA CYS A 167 6.45 4.08 -3.98
C CYS A 167 7.66 3.89 -4.91
N LYS A 168 8.63 4.81 -4.85
CA LYS A 168 9.92 4.59 -5.49
C LYS A 168 10.56 3.30 -4.97
N TYR A 169 11.24 2.56 -5.84
CA TYR A 169 11.85 1.29 -5.45
C TYR A 169 12.90 1.47 -4.34
N ASN A 170 13.63 2.58 -4.34
CA ASN A 170 14.63 2.88 -3.33
C ASN A 170 14.02 3.14 -1.93
N ASP A 171 12.74 3.50 -1.88
CA ASP A 171 12.00 3.75 -0.62
C ASP A 171 11.25 2.49 -0.13
N MET A 172 11.37 1.37 -0.86
CA MET A 172 10.64 0.13 -0.57
C MET A 172 10.84 -0.34 0.88
N ASP A 173 12.09 -0.41 1.34
CA ASP A 173 12.41 -0.95 2.67
C ASP A 173 11.84 -0.08 3.80
N GLU A 174 11.72 1.21 3.58
CA GLU A 174 11.14 2.15 4.54
C GLU A 174 9.60 2.06 4.58
N TRP A 175 8.96 1.94 3.42
CA TRP A 175 7.50 1.99 3.30
C TRP A 175 6.81 0.64 3.33
N LYS A 176 7.50 -0.45 3.03
CA LYS A 176 6.91 -1.79 2.93
C LYS A 176 6.14 -2.20 4.18
N ARG A 177 6.72 -1.99 5.37
CA ARG A 177 6.05 -2.29 6.64
C ARG A 177 4.78 -1.47 6.81
N ALA A 178 4.87 -0.16 6.62
CA ALA A 178 3.72 0.75 6.72
C ALA A 178 2.61 0.36 5.74
N ALA A 179 2.95 0.08 4.48
CA ALA A 179 1.98 -0.37 3.48
C ALA A 179 1.23 -1.64 3.91
N PHE A 180 1.95 -2.63 4.47
CA PHE A 180 1.31 -3.85 4.98
C PHE A 180 0.39 -3.57 6.17
N GLU A 181 0.80 -2.73 7.12
CA GLU A 181 -0.03 -2.39 8.28
C GLU A 181 -1.27 -1.58 7.84
N MET A 182 -1.14 -0.66 6.88
CA MET A 182 -2.26 0.06 6.28
C MET A 182 -3.25 -0.90 5.62
N ILE A 183 -2.78 -1.84 4.79
CA ILE A 183 -3.63 -2.84 4.13
C ILE A 183 -4.33 -3.73 5.16
N LYS A 184 -3.65 -4.16 6.22
CA LYS A 184 -4.25 -4.97 7.29
C LYS A 184 -5.30 -4.21 8.08
N SER A 185 -5.21 -2.90 8.16
CA SER A 185 -6.15 -2.06 8.92
C SER A 185 -7.51 -1.89 8.22
N ILE A 186 -7.64 -2.30 6.95
CA ILE A 186 -8.88 -2.19 6.19
C ILE A 186 -9.99 -3.02 6.83
N LYS A 187 -11.12 -2.37 7.15
CA LYS A 187 -12.31 -3.03 7.73
C LYS A 187 -13.60 -2.32 7.31
N LEU A 188 -14.73 -3.03 7.43
CA LEU A 188 -16.07 -2.42 7.39
C LEU A 188 -16.34 -1.65 8.69
N GLU A 189 -17.10 -0.56 8.56
CA GLU A 189 -17.62 0.24 9.67
C GLU A 189 -19.10 -0.06 9.93
#